data_728ad4f6051a049b484de0184177e4f9
#
_entry.id   728ad4f6051a049b484de0184177e4f9
#
_cell.length_a   1.000
_cell.length_b   1.000
_cell.length_c   1.000
_cell.angle_alpha   90.00
_cell.angle_beta   90.00
_cell.angle_gamma   90.00
#
_symmetry.space_group_name_H-M   'P 1'
#
loop_
_entity.id
_entity.type
_entity.pdbx_description
1 polymer ?
#
loop_
_entity_poly.entity_id
_entity_poly.type
_entity_poly.pdbx_seq_one_letter_code
_entity_poly.pdbx_strand_id
1 'polypeptide(L)'
;MKMKLSFFLIWSAFIFNLPTQASIYPDSIKVEKLLHTGASLPNDSCRTLFYGQAFLDKPYAAGTLETKGEERLVVCLDSLDCTTFVETVLALVLTEQENNLTYKAFIHNLTRIRYRNGIINGYSSRLHYFSDWVKNNESKGFLHERTQDLSHSSYPLTLSFMTSHPKAYPALKDNPLEVEKMRTIEAQWQDKIIFYIPKQRLDQPIKELPIHNGDILALTTSIKGLDVVHMGFACWIKGKLHLLHASSAKGKVILDSVSLYEYSKNKNAHTGIRVISVCASPR
;
A
#
# COMPACT_ATOMS: atom_id res chain seq x y z
N MET A 1 -39.50 3.77 65.36
CA MET A 1 -38.55 4.58 64.59
C MET A 1 -38.44 3.93 63.21
N LYS A 2 -39.14 4.48 62.21
CA LYS A 2 -39.29 3.86 60.86
C LYS A 2 -38.17 4.39 59.99
N MET A 3 -37.29 3.47 59.52
CA MET A 3 -36.22 3.77 58.53
C MET A 3 -36.83 3.76 57.12
N LYS A 4 -36.76 4.92 56.41
CA LYS A 4 -37.13 5.00 55.02
C LYS A 4 -35.94 4.59 54.15
N LEU A 5 -36.12 3.54 53.37
CA LEU A 5 -35.18 3.10 52.35
C LEU A 5 -35.47 3.92 51.06
N SER A 6 -34.54 4.78 50.68
CA SER A 6 -34.64 5.49 49.41
C SER A 6 -33.93 4.65 48.33
N PHE A 7 -34.68 4.19 47.35
CA PHE A 7 -34.16 3.56 46.13
C PHE A 7 -33.65 4.68 45.19
N PHE A 8 -32.34 4.71 44.94
CA PHE A 8 -31.75 5.47 43.85
C PHE A 8 -31.80 4.60 42.58
N LEU A 9 -32.65 4.98 41.65
CA LEU A 9 -32.63 4.46 40.29
C LEU A 9 -31.47 5.13 39.52
N ILE A 10 -30.42 4.36 39.27
CA ILE A 10 -29.34 4.76 38.36
C ILE A 10 -29.84 4.49 36.93
N TRP A 11 -30.16 5.57 36.22
CA TRP A 11 -30.46 5.52 34.80
C TRP A 11 -29.12 5.49 34.04
N SER A 12 -28.67 4.30 33.65
CA SER A 12 -27.55 4.14 32.74
C SER A 12 -28.00 4.57 31.34
N ALA A 13 -27.57 5.75 30.92
CA ALA A 13 -27.71 6.18 29.53
C ALA A 13 -26.82 5.29 28.65
N PHE A 14 -27.44 4.36 27.93
CA PHE A 14 -26.80 3.67 26.80
C PHE A 14 -26.56 4.72 25.71
N ILE A 15 -25.30 5.16 25.58
CA ILE A 15 -24.87 5.91 24.40
C ILE A 15 -24.80 4.91 23.26
N PHE A 16 -25.86 4.85 22.45
CA PHE A 16 -25.81 4.21 21.14
C PHE A 16 -24.83 5.02 20.28
N ASN A 17 -23.60 4.52 20.11
CA ASN A 17 -22.76 4.94 19.00
C ASN A 17 -23.48 4.53 17.71
N LEU A 18 -24.22 5.46 17.13
CA LEU A 18 -24.71 5.34 15.78
C LEU A 18 -23.49 5.18 14.86
N PRO A 19 -23.46 4.19 13.98
CA PRO A 19 -22.41 4.12 12.98
C PRO A 19 -22.43 5.42 12.20
N THR A 20 -21.29 6.10 12.11
CA THR A 20 -21.08 7.28 11.27
C THR A 20 -21.72 7.00 9.91
N GLN A 21 -22.65 7.87 9.49
CA GLN A 21 -23.32 7.76 8.21
C GLN A 21 -22.27 7.56 7.11
N ALA A 22 -22.30 6.39 6.47
CA ALA A 22 -21.53 6.15 5.27
C ALA A 22 -21.83 7.26 4.27
N SER A 23 -20.78 7.85 3.69
CA SER A 23 -20.86 8.90 2.68
C SER A 23 -22.04 8.68 1.72
N ILE A 24 -22.84 9.72 1.50
CA ILE A 24 -24.04 9.72 0.64
C ILE A 24 -23.70 9.33 -0.82
N TYR A 25 -22.40 9.37 -1.20
CA TYR A 25 -21.93 8.99 -2.53
C TYR A 25 -21.25 7.61 -2.46
N PRO A 26 -21.76 6.61 -3.20
CA PRO A 26 -21.09 5.32 -3.30
C PRO A 26 -19.67 5.50 -3.88
N ASP A 27 -18.74 4.64 -3.47
CA ASP A 27 -17.35 4.68 -3.95
C ASP A 27 -17.25 4.63 -5.47
N SER A 28 -18.23 4.03 -6.15
CA SER A 28 -18.32 4.04 -7.62
C SER A 28 -18.35 5.44 -8.22
N ILE A 29 -19.15 6.36 -7.66
CA ILE A 29 -19.24 7.75 -8.17
C ILE A 29 -17.92 8.49 -7.92
N LYS A 30 -17.27 8.27 -6.76
CA LYS A 30 -15.97 8.88 -6.45
C LYS A 30 -14.90 8.42 -7.43
N VAL A 31 -14.82 7.11 -7.69
CA VAL A 31 -13.85 6.52 -8.62
C VAL A 31 -14.05 7.05 -10.03
N GLU A 32 -15.28 6.99 -10.58
CA GLU A 32 -15.56 7.43 -11.94
C GLU A 32 -15.30 8.93 -12.12
N LYS A 33 -15.63 9.76 -11.13
CA LYS A 33 -15.30 11.19 -11.14
C LYS A 33 -13.77 11.41 -11.18
N LEU A 34 -13.00 10.68 -10.38
CA LEU A 34 -11.53 10.75 -10.38
C LEU A 34 -10.96 10.35 -11.74
N LEU A 35 -11.45 9.25 -12.33
CA LEU A 35 -11.02 8.75 -13.63
C LEU A 35 -11.29 9.77 -14.74
N HIS A 36 -12.50 10.33 -14.81
CA HIS A 36 -12.82 11.37 -15.78
C HIS A 36 -11.98 12.63 -15.62
N THR A 37 -11.71 13.03 -14.35
CA THR A 37 -10.84 14.18 -14.09
C THR A 37 -9.40 13.88 -14.52
N GLY A 38 -8.86 12.70 -14.20
CA GLY A 38 -7.52 12.27 -14.62
C GLY A 38 -7.38 12.25 -16.14
N ALA A 39 -8.34 11.66 -16.83
CA ALA A 39 -8.34 11.57 -18.30
C ALA A 39 -8.41 12.92 -19.01
N SER A 40 -8.89 13.98 -18.34
CA SER A 40 -8.93 15.35 -18.89
C SER A 40 -7.61 16.12 -18.73
N LEU A 41 -6.64 15.59 -17.98
CA LEU A 41 -5.34 16.25 -17.77
C LEU A 41 -4.44 16.13 -19.02
N PRO A 42 -3.48 17.05 -19.21
CA PRO A 42 -2.46 16.94 -20.24
C PRO A 42 -1.71 15.60 -20.19
N ASN A 43 -1.27 15.10 -21.33
CA ASN A 43 -0.64 13.78 -21.46
C ASN A 43 0.69 13.65 -20.68
N ASP A 44 1.41 14.73 -20.47
CA ASP A 44 2.66 14.81 -19.71
C ASP A 44 2.47 14.88 -18.18
N SER A 45 1.22 14.94 -17.70
CA SER A 45 0.91 14.98 -16.28
C SER A 45 1.23 13.64 -15.60
N CYS A 46 1.86 13.70 -14.44
CA CYS A 46 2.14 12.52 -13.64
C CYS A 46 0.84 11.98 -13.00
N ARG A 47 0.22 10.99 -13.63
CA ARG A 47 -1.05 10.39 -13.20
C ARG A 47 -0.98 9.81 -11.79
N THR A 48 0.13 9.18 -11.45
CA THR A 48 0.34 8.58 -10.13
C THR A 48 0.28 9.64 -9.03
N LEU A 49 0.95 10.78 -9.22
CA LEU A 49 0.89 11.88 -8.25
C LEU A 49 -0.48 12.55 -8.22
N PHE A 50 -1.13 12.73 -9.38
CA PHE A 50 -2.48 13.29 -9.43
C PHE A 50 -3.47 12.44 -8.60
N TYR A 51 -3.54 11.14 -8.88
CA TYR A 51 -4.44 10.25 -8.12
C TYR A 51 -4.02 10.12 -6.66
N GLY A 52 -2.71 10.06 -6.37
CA GLY A 52 -2.22 10.00 -5.00
C GLY A 52 -2.61 11.23 -4.17
N GLN A 53 -2.51 12.42 -4.76
CA GLN A 53 -2.90 13.68 -4.10
C GLN A 53 -4.40 13.80 -3.83
N ALA A 54 -5.24 13.12 -4.62
CA ALA A 54 -6.69 13.08 -4.37
C ALA A 54 -7.06 12.40 -3.04
N PHE A 55 -6.14 11.65 -2.45
CA PHE A 55 -6.32 11.00 -1.14
C PHE A 55 -5.66 11.75 0.03
N LEU A 56 -5.05 12.91 -0.20
CA LEU A 56 -4.48 13.71 0.90
C LEU A 56 -5.50 13.92 2.02
N ASP A 57 -5.01 13.86 3.25
CA ASP A 57 -5.77 13.96 4.50
C ASP A 57 -6.75 12.80 4.79
N LYS A 58 -6.88 11.80 3.91
CA LYS A 58 -7.66 10.59 4.22
C LYS A 58 -7.02 9.85 5.40
N PRO A 59 -7.82 9.40 6.39
CA PRO A 59 -7.32 8.70 7.57
C PRO A 59 -6.47 7.47 7.24
N TYR A 60 -5.43 7.23 8.02
CA TYR A 60 -4.69 5.96 8.02
C TYR A 60 -5.49 4.90 8.77
N ALA A 61 -5.68 3.74 8.16
CA ALA A 61 -6.28 2.58 8.83
C ALA A 61 -5.56 1.29 8.41
N ALA A 62 -4.89 0.66 9.38
CA ALA A 62 -4.27 -0.64 9.18
C ALA A 62 -5.31 -1.77 9.18
N GLY A 63 -5.02 -2.86 8.47
CA GLY A 63 -5.80 -4.10 8.53
C GLY A 63 -7.19 -4.02 7.91
N THR A 64 -7.47 -3.03 7.07
CA THR A 64 -8.78 -2.88 6.39
C THR A 64 -9.11 -4.04 5.46
N LEU A 65 -8.11 -4.81 5.05
CA LEU A 65 -8.27 -6.00 4.22
C LEU A 65 -8.53 -7.28 5.01
N GLU A 66 -8.38 -7.25 6.34
CA GLU A 66 -8.60 -8.40 7.22
C GLU A 66 -10.10 -8.56 7.51
N THR A 67 -10.80 -9.29 6.65
CA THR A 67 -12.24 -9.56 6.79
C THR A 67 -12.50 -10.90 7.46
N LYS A 68 -13.65 -11.03 8.11
CA LYS A 68 -14.12 -12.33 8.61
C LYS A 68 -14.66 -13.17 7.45
N GLY A 69 -14.36 -14.48 7.46
CA GLY A 69 -14.86 -15.42 6.45
C GLY A 69 -13.93 -15.56 5.25
N GLU A 70 -14.51 -15.82 4.09
CA GLU A 70 -13.76 -16.03 2.86
C GLU A 70 -13.05 -14.75 2.37
N GLU A 71 -11.89 -14.92 1.76
CA GLU A 71 -11.13 -13.83 1.13
C GLU A 71 -11.95 -13.20 0.01
N ARG A 72 -12.02 -11.88 0.01
CA ARG A 72 -12.76 -11.11 -1.00
C ARG A 72 -12.08 -9.77 -1.26
N LEU A 73 -12.34 -9.19 -2.41
CA LEU A 73 -11.88 -7.84 -2.68
C LEU A 73 -12.55 -6.84 -1.74
N VAL A 74 -11.72 -6.09 -1.02
CA VAL A 74 -12.16 -4.95 -0.22
C VAL A 74 -11.75 -3.66 -0.92
N VAL A 75 -12.68 -2.74 -1.06
CA VAL A 75 -12.45 -1.37 -1.51
C VAL A 75 -12.77 -0.43 -0.35
N CYS A 76 -11.86 0.46 -0.04
CA CYS A 76 -12.07 1.51 0.93
C CYS A 76 -11.30 2.76 0.44
N LEU A 77 -12.03 3.81 0.09
CA LEU A 77 -11.46 5.07 -0.37
C LEU A 77 -11.38 6.13 0.74
N ASP A 78 -12.01 5.88 1.86
CA ASP A 78 -12.10 6.85 2.95
C ASP A 78 -11.04 6.66 4.04
N SER A 79 -10.38 5.50 4.07
CA SER A 79 -9.23 5.23 4.95
C SER A 79 -8.29 4.20 4.31
N LEU A 80 -6.99 4.41 4.44
CA LEU A 80 -5.98 3.66 3.68
C LEU A 80 -4.76 3.38 4.56
N ASP A 81 -4.14 2.22 4.40
CA ASP A 81 -2.75 1.99 4.79
C ASP A 81 -1.80 2.22 3.59
N CYS A 82 -0.50 2.02 3.79
CA CYS A 82 0.48 2.27 2.74
C CYS A 82 0.29 1.36 1.52
N THR A 83 -0.11 0.12 1.72
CA THR A 83 -0.34 -0.86 0.64
C THR A 83 -1.63 -0.54 -0.11
N THR A 84 -2.74 -0.40 0.59
CA THR A 84 -4.04 -0.10 -0.02
C THR A 84 -4.04 1.25 -0.74
N PHE A 85 -3.29 2.24 -0.24
CA PHE A 85 -3.07 3.52 -0.90
C PHE A 85 -2.38 3.34 -2.27
N VAL A 86 -1.24 2.65 -2.29
CA VAL A 86 -0.50 2.45 -3.55
C VAL A 86 -1.29 1.60 -4.54
N GLU A 87 -1.94 0.52 -4.09
CA GLU A 87 -2.77 -0.33 -4.95
C GLU A 87 -3.97 0.41 -5.54
N THR A 88 -4.63 1.26 -4.75
CA THR A 88 -5.78 2.07 -5.19
C THR A 88 -5.35 3.07 -6.27
N VAL A 89 -4.25 3.79 -6.04
CA VAL A 89 -3.70 4.74 -7.02
C VAL A 89 -3.28 4.03 -8.31
N LEU A 90 -2.58 2.90 -8.18
CA LEU A 90 -2.16 2.11 -9.34
C LEU A 90 -3.37 1.59 -10.13
N ALA A 91 -4.43 1.13 -9.45
CA ALA A 91 -5.67 0.70 -10.11
C ALA A 91 -6.34 1.83 -10.90
N LEU A 92 -6.36 3.06 -10.36
CA LEU A 92 -6.87 4.24 -11.06
C LEU A 92 -6.04 4.55 -12.32
N VAL A 93 -4.70 4.53 -12.19
CA VAL A 93 -3.78 4.77 -13.32
C VAL A 93 -4.02 3.75 -14.44
N LEU A 94 -4.04 2.46 -14.12
CA LEU A 94 -4.25 1.40 -15.12
C LEU A 94 -5.63 1.50 -15.79
N THR A 95 -6.66 1.83 -15.02
CA THR A 95 -8.03 1.98 -15.51
C THR A 95 -8.14 3.15 -16.50
N GLU A 96 -7.49 4.27 -16.21
CA GLU A 96 -7.40 5.40 -17.14
C GLU A 96 -6.62 5.03 -18.42
N GLN A 97 -5.47 4.36 -18.26
CA GLN A 97 -4.64 3.92 -19.38
C GLN A 97 -5.38 2.96 -20.34
N GLU A 98 -6.22 2.09 -19.80
CA GLU A 98 -7.09 1.19 -20.59
C GLU A 98 -8.28 1.92 -21.25
N ASN A 99 -8.42 3.23 -21.01
CA ASN A 99 -9.51 4.06 -21.50
C ASN A 99 -10.92 3.51 -21.18
N ASN A 100 -11.06 2.87 -20.03
CA ASN A 100 -12.31 2.29 -19.53
C ASN A 100 -12.67 2.93 -18.19
N LEU A 101 -13.19 4.17 -18.21
CA LEU A 101 -13.35 5.03 -17.05
C LEU A 101 -14.54 4.62 -16.16
N THR A 102 -14.70 3.32 -15.88
CA THR A 102 -15.80 2.78 -15.09
C THR A 102 -15.31 2.20 -13.77
N TYR A 103 -16.18 2.21 -12.75
CA TYR A 103 -15.93 1.54 -11.48
C TYR A 103 -15.66 0.03 -11.65
N LYS A 104 -16.36 -0.61 -12.59
CA LYS A 104 -16.15 -2.04 -12.89
C LYS A 104 -14.73 -2.32 -13.37
N ALA A 105 -14.18 -1.47 -14.25
CA ALA A 105 -12.80 -1.59 -14.73
C ALA A 105 -11.80 -1.33 -13.59
N PHE A 106 -12.05 -0.35 -12.72
CA PHE A 106 -11.24 -0.11 -11.52
C PHE A 106 -11.20 -1.33 -10.60
N ILE A 107 -12.36 -1.95 -10.28
CA ILE A 107 -12.45 -3.17 -9.48
C ILE A 107 -11.67 -4.32 -10.12
N HIS A 108 -11.79 -4.48 -11.44
CA HIS A 108 -11.04 -5.48 -12.19
C HIS A 108 -9.53 -5.25 -12.05
N ASN A 109 -9.05 -4.03 -12.27
CA ASN A 109 -7.64 -3.69 -12.15
C ASN A 109 -7.11 -3.81 -10.71
N LEU A 110 -7.88 -3.38 -9.70
CA LEU A 110 -7.51 -3.57 -8.30
C LEU A 110 -7.37 -5.06 -7.94
N THR A 111 -8.25 -5.90 -8.47
CA THR A 111 -8.16 -7.36 -8.29
C THR A 111 -6.89 -7.92 -8.93
N ARG A 112 -6.58 -7.51 -10.17
CA ARG A 112 -5.36 -7.93 -10.88
C ARG A 112 -4.08 -7.52 -10.14
N ILE A 113 -4.07 -6.35 -9.51
CA ILE A 113 -2.92 -5.81 -8.77
C ILE A 113 -2.72 -6.55 -7.45
N ARG A 114 -3.80 -6.76 -6.70
CA ARG A 114 -3.75 -7.25 -5.32
C ARG A 114 -3.62 -8.75 -5.20
N TYR A 115 -4.14 -9.49 -6.18
CA TYR A 115 -4.20 -10.94 -6.10
C TYR A 115 -3.31 -11.61 -7.14
N ARG A 116 -2.73 -12.73 -6.74
CA ARG A 116 -1.90 -13.57 -7.61
C ARG A 116 -2.64 -13.96 -8.87
N ASN A 117 -2.07 -13.59 -10.03
CA ASN A 117 -2.68 -13.77 -11.34
C ASN A 117 -4.08 -13.14 -11.49
N GLY A 118 -4.47 -12.21 -10.60
CA GLY A 118 -5.79 -11.59 -10.60
C GLY A 118 -6.93 -12.50 -10.12
N ILE A 119 -6.62 -13.59 -9.42
CA ILE A 119 -7.59 -14.59 -8.97
C ILE A 119 -7.68 -14.60 -7.44
N ILE A 120 -8.90 -14.42 -6.92
CA ILE A 120 -9.17 -14.56 -5.48
C ILE A 120 -9.42 -16.04 -5.19
N ASN A 121 -8.51 -16.64 -4.42
CA ASN A 121 -8.57 -18.05 -4.01
C ASN A 121 -7.98 -18.23 -2.60
N GLY A 122 -8.71 -17.76 -1.59
CA GLY A 122 -8.27 -17.75 -0.21
C GLY A 122 -7.21 -16.69 0.10
N TYR A 123 -6.85 -16.60 1.37
CA TYR A 123 -5.96 -15.57 1.92
C TYR A 123 -4.58 -15.51 1.24
N SER A 124 -3.97 -16.67 0.98
CA SER A 124 -2.64 -16.79 0.36
C SER A 124 -2.60 -16.35 -1.12
N SER A 125 -3.77 -16.16 -1.77
CA SER A 125 -3.82 -15.59 -3.12
C SER A 125 -3.56 -14.08 -3.14
N ARG A 126 -3.77 -13.37 -2.03
CA ARG A 126 -3.40 -11.97 -1.87
C ARG A 126 -1.88 -11.85 -1.82
N LEU A 127 -1.34 -10.84 -2.50
CA LEU A 127 0.11 -10.62 -2.60
C LEU A 127 0.59 -9.85 -1.37
N HIS A 128 0.96 -10.57 -0.31
CA HIS A 128 1.27 -10.00 1.00
C HIS A 128 2.67 -9.40 1.09
N TYR A 129 3.65 -9.98 0.40
CA TYR A 129 5.02 -9.49 0.37
C TYR A 129 5.26 -8.59 -0.83
N PHE A 130 5.95 -7.48 -0.63
CA PHE A 130 6.20 -6.50 -1.68
C PHE A 130 6.97 -7.11 -2.87
N SER A 131 7.99 -7.92 -2.61
CA SER A 131 8.77 -8.58 -3.67
C SER A 131 7.91 -9.49 -4.54
N ASP A 132 6.99 -10.23 -3.93
CA ASP A 132 6.05 -11.10 -4.63
C ASP A 132 5.00 -10.28 -5.41
N TRP A 133 4.55 -9.16 -4.81
CA TRP A 133 3.65 -8.21 -5.45
C TRP A 133 4.28 -7.55 -6.69
N VAL A 134 5.54 -7.10 -6.60
CA VAL A 134 6.28 -6.54 -7.75
C VAL A 134 6.42 -7.59 -8.83
N LYS A 135 6.98 -8.77 -8.53
CA LYS A 135 7.19 -9.86 -9.51
C LYS A 135 5.91 -10.23 -10.25
N ASN A 136 4.79 -10.34 -9.54
CA ASN A 136 3.50 -10.68 -10.13
C ASN A 136 2.95 -9.55 -11.02
N ASN A 137 3.15 -8.29 -10.63
CA ASN A 137 2.66 -7.14 -11.41
C ASN A 137 3.61 -6.78 -12.57
N GLU A 138 4.91 -7.06 -12.48
CA GLU A 138 5.83 -6.99 -13.61
C GLU A 138 5.47 -8.02 -14.70
N SER A 139 5.16 -9.25 -14.31
CA SER A 139 4.75 -10.28 -15.29
C SER A 139 3.49 -9.94 -16.08
N LYS A 140 2.69 -9.00 -15.58
CA LYS A 140 1.50 -8.46 -16.25
C LYS A 140 1.79 -7.17 -17.05
N GLY A 141 3.02 -6.65 -16.99
CA GLY A 141 3.41 -5.40 -17.65
C GLY A 141 2.91 -4.13 -16.96
N PHE A 142 2.47 -4.20 -15.69
CA PHE A 142 1.97 -3.03 -14.95
C PHE A 142 3.09 -2.21 -14.33
N LEU A 143 4.14 -2.88 -13.94
CA LEU A 143 5.28 -2.33 -13.20
C LEU A 143 6.60 -2.73 -13.87
N HIS A 144 7.63 -1.94 -13.57
CA HIS A 144 9.02 -2.28 -13.91
C HIS A 144 9.93 -1.86 -12.75
N GLU A 145 10.66 -2.83 -12.19
CA GLU A 145 11.63 -2.54 -11.13
C GLU A 145 12.93 -1.99 -11.70
N ARG A 146 13.25 -0.75 -11.33
CA ARG A 146 14.42 0.00 -11.81
C ARG A 146 15.58 0.00 -10.83
N THR A 147 15.45 -0.63 -9.69
CA THR A 147 16.42 -0.52 -8.59
C THR A 147 17.82 -0.94 -9.02
N GLN A 148 17.95 -2.01 -9.81
CA GLN A 148 19.24 -2.51 -10.29
C GLN A 148 19.93 -1.51 -11.24
N ASP A 149 19.18 -0.76 -12.02
CA ASP A 149 19.73 0.27 -12.92
C ASP A 149 20.30 1.47 -12.15
N LEU A 150 19.80 1.70 -10.94
CA LEU A 150 20.12 2.84 -10.08
C LEU A 150 21.16 2.52 -9.00
N SER A 151 21.33 1.24 -8.65
CA SER A 151 22.23 0.80 -7.58
C SER A 151 22.66 -0.65 -7.73
N HIS A 152 23.96 -0.92 -7.51
CA HIS A 152 24.48 -2.27 -7.45
C HIS A 152 24.53 -2.86 -6.04
N SER A 153 24.06 -2.12 -5.02
CA SER A 153 23.95 -2.64 -3.68
C SER A 153 22.84 -3.71 -3.62
N SER A 154 23.15 -4.87 -3.06
CA SER A 154 22.23 -6.01 -3.02
C SER A 154 22.38 -6.80 -1.73
N TYR A 155 21.39 -7.63 -1.45
CA TYR A 155 21.40 -8.57 -0.33
C TYR A 155 20.58 -9.82 -0.67
N PRO A 156 20.88 -10.98 -0.06
CA PRO A 156 20.04 -12.15 -0.19
C PRO A 156 18.77 -11.97 0.66
N LEU A 157 17.59 -12.02 0.02
CA LEU A 157 16.30 -11.97 0.67
C LEU A 157 15.79 -13.39 0.93
N THR A 158 15.39 -13.66 2.17
CA THR A 158 14.64 -14.85 2.57
C THR A 158 13.39 -14.40 3.32
N LEU A 159 12.23 -14.64 2.72
CA LEU A 159 10.95 -14.33 3.34
C LEU A 159 10.54 -15.41 4.32
N SER A 160 10.06 -15.02 5.49
CA SER A 160 9.57 -15.93 6.53
C SER A 160 8.74 -15.23 7.62
N PHE A 161 8.48 -13.93 7.47
CA PHE A 161 7.92 -13.12 8.56
C PHE A 161 6.51 -13.58 8.94
N MET A 162 5.63 -13.82 7.97
CA MET A 162 4.24 -14.21 8.24
C MET A 162 4.13 -15.59 8.87
N THR A 163 4.87 -16.59 8.34
CA THR A 163 4.84 -17.95 8.91
C THR A 163 5.58 -18.06 10.23
N SER A 164 6.51 -17.15 10.53
CA SER A 164 7.16 -17.04 11.84
C SER A 164 6.30 -16.34 12.89
N HIS A 165 5.29 -15.56 12.46
CA HIS A 165 4.40 -14.79 13.33
C HIS A 165 2.91 -15.02 13.00
N PRO A 166 2.43 -16.27 12.87
CA PRO A 166 1.07 -16.54 12.37
C PRO A 166 -0.01 -15.95 13.27
N LYS A 167 0.27 -15.81 14.57
CA LYS A 167 -0.67 -15.20 15.53
C LYS A 167 -0.94 -13.71 15.29
N ALA A 168 -0.09 -13.01 14.53
CA ALA A 168 -0.27 -11.62 14.17
C ALA A 168 -1.28 -11.42 13.01
N TYR A 169 -1.64 -12.50 12.31
CA TYR A 169 -2.51 -12.47 11.14
C TYR A 169 -3.78 -13.28 11.41
N PRO A 170 -4.97 -12.64 11.43
CA PRO A 170 -6.23 -13.34 11.75
C PRO A 170 -6.49 -14.58 10.91
N ALA A 171 -6.16 -14.54 9.60
CA ALA A 171 -6.38 -15.67 8.69
C ALA A 171 -5.36 -16.82 8.85
N LEU A 172 -4.19 -16.56 9.46
CA LEU A 172 -3.17 -17.59 9.74
C LEU A 172 -3.27 -18.14 11.16
N LYS A 173 -3.82 -17.33 12.07
CA LYS A 173 -4.01 -17.73 13.46
C LYS A 173 -4.90 -18.98 13.50
N ASP A 174 -4.39 -20.02 14.14
CA ASP A 174 -5.08 -21.31 14.32
C ASP A 174 -5.49 -22.00 12.98
N ASN A 175 -4.82 -21.63 11.86
CA ASN A 175 -5.08 -22.19 10.53
C ASN A 175 -3.78 -22.73 9.89
N PRO A 176 -3.36 -23.97 10.24
CA PRO A 176 -2.10 -24.55 9.75
C PRO A 176 -2.08 -24.76 8.22
N LEU A 177 -3.24 -24.95 7.58
CA LEU A 177 -3.31 -25.10 6.13
C LEU A 177 -2.96 -23.80 5.40
N GLU A 178 -3.47 -22.65 5.87
CA GLU A 178 -3.09 -21.36 5.29
C GLU A 178 -1.63 -20.98 5.60
N VAL A 179 -1.13 -21.33 6.79
CA VAL A 179 0.29 -21.17 7.12
C VAL A 179 1.16 -21.96 6.15
N GLU A 180 0.80 -23.20 5.78
CA GLU A 180 1.58 -24.01 4.85
C GLU A 180 1.57 -23.44 3.41
N LYS A 181 0.42 -22.92 2.96
CA LYS A 181 0.36 -22.20 1.67
C LYS A 181 1.28 -20.97 1.67
N MET A 182 1.26 -20.17 2.76
CA MET A 182 2.19 -19.04 2.89
C MET A 182 3.65 -19.49 2.92
N ARG A 183 3.97 -20.59 3.59
CA ARG A 183 5.33 -21.18 3.61
C ARG A 183 5.82 -21.54 2.20
N THR A 184 4.93 -22.10 1.39
CA THR A 184 5.23 -22.40 -0.03
C THR A 184 5.55 -21.14 -0.83
N ILE A 185 4.87 -20.04 -0.55
CA ILE A 185 5.15 -18.73 -1.18
C ILE A 185 6.51 -18.19 -0.69
N GLU A 186 6.74 -18.18 0.62
CA GLU A 186 7.98 -17.70 1.24
C GLU A 186 9.20 -18.48 0.73
N ALA A 187 9.07 -19.79 0.54
CA ALA A 187 10.14 -20.64 0.03
C ALA A 187 10.64 -20.26 -1.37
N GLN A 188 9.80 -19.64 -2.20
CA GLN A 188 10.21 -19.13 -3.53
C GLN A 188 11.18 -17.96 -3.43
N TRP A 189 11.30 -17.33 -2.26
CA TRP A 189 12.15 -16.19 -1.97
C TRP A 189 13.37 -16.55 -1.12
N GLN A 190 13.71 -17.82 -1.02
CA GLN A 190 14.91 -18.30 -0.34
C GLN A 190 16.16 -17.80 -1.06
N ASP A 191 16.97 -16.97 -0.38
CA ASP A 191 18.25 -16.43 -0.84
C ASP A 191 18.19 -15.71 -2.21
N LYS A 192 17.04 -15.11 -2.56
CA LYS A 192 16.91 -14.31 -3.79
C LYS A 192 17.68 -13.00 -3.66
N ILE A 193 18.54 -12.72 -4.61
CA ILE A 193 19.27 -11.44 -4.64
C ILE A 193 18.31 -10.32 -4.97
N ILE A 194 18.23 -9.33 -4.07
CA ILE A 194 17.42 -8.12 -4.21
C ILE A 194 18.36 -6.92 -4.21
N PHE A 195 18.17 -6.04 -5.18
CA PHE A 195 18.87 -4.76 -5.25
C PHE A 195 18.14 -3.70 -4.43
N TYR A 196 18.89 -2.74 -3.88
CA TYR A 196 18.34 -1.60 -3.15
C TYR A 196 19.27 -0.39 -3.26
N ILE A 197 18.72 0.79 -3.06
CA ILE A 197 19.48 2.02 -2.95
C ILE A 197 19.68 2.28 -1.45
N PRO A 198 20.92 2.26 -0.94
CA PRO A 198 21.19 2.53 0.47
C PRO A 198 20.65 3.89 0.93
N LYS A 199 20.11 3.95 2.15
CA LYS A 199 19.51 5.20 2.67
C LYS A 199 20.48 6.39 2.69
N GLN A 200 21.78 6.16 2.76
CA GLN A 200 22.81 7.19 2.71
C GLN A 200 22.88 7.91 1.35
N ARG A 201 22.38 7.29 0.30
CA ARG A 201 22.32 7.88 -1.06
C ARG A 201 21.06 8.70 -1.31
N LEU A 202 20.07 8.67 -0.41
CA LEU A 202 18.77 9.32 -0.63
C LEU A 202 18.82 10.86 -0.55
N ASP A 203 19.94 11.44 -0.16
CA ASP A 203 20.19 12.90 -0.21
C ASP A 203 20.85 13.36 -1.52
N GLN A 204 21.13 12.44 -2.44
CA GLN A 204 21.71 12.75 -3.75
C GLN A 204 20.70 13.50 -4.64
N PRO A 205 21.20 14.42 -5.50
CA PRO A 205 20.35 15.13 -6.45
C PRO A 205 19.83 14.19 -7.54
N ILE A 206 18.75 14.60 -8.21
CA ILE A 206 18.09 13.81 -9.27
C ILE A 206 19.04 13.38 -10.39
N LYS A 207 20.09 14.17 -10.68
CA LYS A 207 21.09 13.82 -11.69
C LYS A 207 21.91 12.59 -11.35
N GLU A 208 22.14 12.34 -10.07
CA GLU A 208 22.89 11.18 -9.56
C GLU A 208 21.94 10.02 -9.15
N LEU A 209 20.69 10.33 -8.90
CA LEU A 209 19.65 9.37 -8.53
C LEU A 209 18.37 9.65 -9.33
N PRO A 210 18.32 9.22 -10.62
CA PRO A 210 17.22 9.56 -11.52
C PRO A 210 15.95 8.76 -11.24
N ILE A 211 15.38 8.99 -10.05
CA ILE A 211 14.05 8.56 -9.66
C ILE A 211 13.04 9.55 -10.24
N HIS A 212 11.97 9.06 -10.85
CA HIS A 212 10.95 9.92 -11.43
C HIS A 212 9.85 10.23 -10.42
N ASN A 213 9.21 11.39 -10.59
CA ASN A 213 7.97 11.68 -9.87
C ASN A 213 6.94 10.61 -10.19
N GLY A 214 6.30 10.06 -9.13
CA GLY A 214 5.30 9.02 -9.25
C GLY A 214 5.85 7.59 -9.29
N ASP A 215 7.18 7.37 -9.29
CA ASP A 215 7.74 6.04 -9.04
C ASP A 215 7.29 5.54 -7.66
N ILE A 216 6.98 4.25 -7.52
CA ILE A 216 6.70 3.63 -6.24
C ILE A 216 8.04 3.43 -5.52
N LEU A 217 8.13 3.92 -4.30
CA LEU A 217 9.27 3.74 -3.41
C LEU A 217 8.88 2.79 -2.28
N ALA A 218 9.63 1.69 -2.15
CA ALA A 218 9.44 0.74 -1.06
C ALA A 218 10.65 0.75 -0.12
N LEU A 219 10.42 1.00 1.16
CA LEU A 219 11.47 1.14 2.17
C LEU A 219 11.92 -0.24 2.63
N THR A 220 13.14 -0.62 2.25
CA THR A 220 13.77 -1.89 2.64
C THR A 220 14.13 -1.90 4.11
N THR A 221 14.20 -3.11 4.71
CA THR A 221 14.36 -3.27 6.15
C THR A 221 15.40 -4.30 6.54
N SER A 222 15.95 -4.15 7.74
CA SER A 222 16.79 -5.15 8.41
C SER A 222 15.98 -6.16 9.24
N ILE A 223 14.66 -6.06 9.29
CA ILE A 223 13.80 -7.00 10.01
C ILE A 223 13.87 -8.36 9.30
N LYS A 224 14.31 -9.39 10.04
CA LYS A 224 14.48 -10.74 9.50
C LYS A 224 13.16 -11.29 8.94
N GLY A 225 13.23 -11.85 7.75
CA GLY A 225 12.08 -12.48 7.09
C GLY A 225 11.12 -11.52 6.39
N LEU A 226 11.38 -10.21 6.43
CA LEU A 226 10.57 -9.17 5.80
C LEU A 226 11.39 -8.44 4.73
N ASP A 227 10.76 -8.05 3.63
CA ASP A 227 11.40 -7.33 2.53
C ASP A 227 11.31 -5.80 2.66
N VAL A 228 10.12 -5.28 2.97
CA VAL A 228 9.89 -3.85 3.12
C VAL A 228 8.99 -3.56 4.32
N VAL A 229 9.11 -2.37 4.89
CA VAL A 229 8.29 -1.91 6.03
C VAL A 229 7.30 -0.82 5.65
N HIS A 230 7.45 -0.22 4.48
CA HIS A 230 6.61 0.89 4.04
C HIS A 230 6.73 1.13 2.55
N MET A 231 5.72 1.78 1.96
CA MET A 231 5.73 2.18 0.55
C MET A 231 4.91 3.45 0.32
N GLY A 232 5.20 4.12 -0.80
CA GLY A 232 4.53 5.33 -1.24
C GLY A 232 5.06 5.76 -2.61
N PHE A 233 4.78 7.01 -3.02
CA PHE A 233 5.19 7.55 -4.32
C PHE A 233 6.26 8.62 -4.16
N ALA A 234 7.22 8.60 -5.07
CA ALA A 234 8.27 9.60 -5.18
C ALA A 234 7.72 10.96 -5.58
N CYS A 235 8.15 12.00 -4.89
CA CYS A 235 7.85 13.38 -5.23
C CYS A 235 9.09 14.24 -5.02
N TRP A 236 9.63 14.85 -6.08
CA TRP A 236 10.75 15.79 -5.99
C TRP A 236 10.26 17.19 -5.65
N ILE A 237 10.73 17.75 -4.53
CA ILE A 237 10.41 19.10 -4.07
C ILE A 237 11.71 19.85 -3.83
N LYS A 238 11.93 20.96 -4.56
CA LYS A 238 13.12 21.80 -4.40
C LYS A 238 14.45 21.00 -4.43
N GLY A 239 14.51 20.00 -5.32
CA GLY A 239 15.71 19.16 -5.50
C GLY A 239 15.91 18.08 -4.43
N LYS A 240 14.95 17.85 -3.54
CA LYS A 240 14.95 16.77 -2.56
C LYS A 240 13.82 15.77 -2.82
N LEU A 241 14.13 14.49 -2.61
CA LEU A 241 13.16 13.41 -2.76
C LEU A 241 12.26 13.33 -1.51
N HIS A 242 10.96 13.42 -1.70
CA HIS A 242 9.92 13.29 -0.68
C HIS A 242 9.03 12.09 -0.96
N LEU A 243 8.21 11.70 0.01
CA LEU A 243 7.28 10.57 -0.09
C LEU A 243 5.83 11.05 0.04
N LEU A 244 5.01 10.72 -0.95
CA LEU A 244 3.56 10.79 -0.88
C LEU A 244 3.05 9.44 -0.42
N HIS A 245 2.47 9.33 0.78
CA HIS A 245 2.14 8.05 1.40
C HIS A 245 1.02 8.13 2.45
N ALA A 246 0.41 6.98 2.75
CA ALA A 246 -0.42 6.85 3.95
C ALA A 246 0.49 6.64 5.17
N SER A 247 0.62 7.67 5.99
CA SER A 247 1.53 7.70 7.14
C SER A 247 0.84 7.22 8.41
N SER A 248 1.27 6.07 8.96
CA SER A 248 0.80 5.60 10.26
C SER A 248 1.16 6.55 11.39
N ALA A 249 2.34 7.19 11.32
CA ALA A 249 2.81 8.14 12.34
C ALA A 249 2.02 9.47 12.34
N LYS A 250 1.48 9.88 11.19
CA LYS A 250 0.65 11.08 11.04
C LYS A 250 -0.84 10.77 11.03
N GLY A 251 -1.22 9.50 10.99
CA GLY A 251 -2.61 9.04 11.01
C GLY A 251 -3.39 9.34 9.72
N LYS A 252 -2.72 9.69 8.62
CA LYS A 252 -3.38 10.07 7.36
C LYS A 252 -2.46 10.00 6.14
N VAL A 253 -3.03 10.10 4.94
CA VAL A 253 -2.28 10.28 3.70
C VAL A 253 -1.68 11.68 3.67
N ILE A 254 -0.38 11.76 3.43
CA ILE A 254 0.38 13.02 3.36
C ILE A 254 1.40 13.00 2.22
N LEU A 255 1.74 14.18 1.74
CA LEU A 255 3.03 14.45 1.14
C LEU A 255 3.96 14.87 2.29
N ASP A 256 4.96 14.04 2.60
CA ASP A 256 5.81 14.28 3.76
C ASP A 256 6.58 15.61 3.59
N SER A 257 6.57 16.42 4.63
CA SER A 257 7.23 17.74 4.66
C SER A 257 8.75 17.63 4.76
N VAL A 258 9.28 16.48 5.22
CA VAL A 258 10.71 16.20 5.28
C VAL A 258 11.13 15.34 4.08
N SER A 259 12.40 15.45 3.65
CA SER A 259 12.92 14.59 2.60
C SER A 259 12.94 13.12 3.04
N LEU A 260 12.94 12.20 2.06
CA LEU A 260 13.00 10.77 2.32
C LEU A 260 14.30 10.37 3.06
N TYR A 261 15.40 11.09 2.81
CA TYR A 261 16.62 10.93 3.58
C TYR A 261 16.39 11.25 5.06
N GLU A 262 15.85 12.44 5.36
CA GLU A 262 15.55 12.87 6.73
C GLU A 262 14.55 11.91 7.42
N TYR A 263 13.56 11.45 6.68
CA TYR A 263 12.59 10.46 7.16
C TYR A 263 13.24 9.13 7.57
N SER A 264 14.29 8.70 6.85
CA SER A 264 14.89 7.36 7.00
C SER A 264 16.17 7.34 7.82
N LYS A 265 16.97 8.42 7.87
CA LYS A 265 18.34 8.43 8.38
C LYS A 265 18.48 7.89 9.81
N ASN A 266 17.55 8.22 10.70
CA ASN A 266 17.58 7.84 12.10
C ASN A 266 16.75 6.57 12.43
N LYS A 267 16.18 5.91 11.43
CA LYS A 267 15.42 4.68 11.63
C LYS A 267 16.32 3.47 11.39
N ASN A 268 16.71 2.80 12.46
CA ASN A 268 17.64 1.66 12.39
C ASN A 268 17.12 0.51 11.52
N ALA A 269 15.81 0.29 11.51
CA ALA A 269 15.20 -0.74 10.69
C ALA A 269 15.19 -0.41 9.19
N HIS A 270 15.32 0.86 8.78
CA HIS A 270 15.37 1.24 7.37
C HIS A 270 16.79 1.05 6.81
N THR A 271 16.93 0.27 5.76
CA THR A 271 18.21 0.03 5.08
C THR A 271 18.37 0.89 3.82
N GLY A 272 17.28 1.16 3.11
CA GLY A 272 17.25 1.94 1.88
C GLY A 272 15.90 1.85 1.20
N ILE A 273 15.88 1.90 -0.13
CA ILE A 273 14.67 1.82 -0.94
C ILE A 273 14.83 0.90 -2.15
N ARG A 274 13.69 0.41 -2.64
CA ARG A 274 13.51 -0.09 -4.00
C ARG A 274 12.68 0.90 -4.79
N VAL A 275 12.93 0.96 -6.11
CA VAL A 275 12.30 1.91 -7.03
C VAL A 275 11.59 1.15 -8.13
N ILE A 276 10.30 1.35 -8.24
CA ILE A 276 9.45 0.66 -9.20
C ILE A 276 8.68 1.71 -10.02
N SER A 277 8.88 1.69 -11.33
CA SER A 277 8.12 2.55 -12.24
C SER A 277 6.77 1.91 -12.59
N VAL A 278 5.75 2.73 -12.66
CA VAL A 278 4.45 2.35 -13.24
C VAL A 278 4.58 2.39 -14.75
N CYS A 279 4.35 1.26 -15.40
CA CYS A 279 4.43 1.18 -16.85
C CYS A 279 3.30 1.99 -17.49
N ALA A 280 3.67 2.91 -18.38
CA ALA A 280 2.69 3.52 -19.27
C ALA A 280 2.33 2.47 -20.33
N SER A 281 1.05 2.10 -20.47
CA SER A 281 0.62 1.38 -21.67
C SER A 281 0.94 2.24 -22.88
N PRO A 282 1.56 1.69 -23.94
CA PRO A 282 1.66 2.42 -25.21
C PRO A 282 0.24 2.78 -25.66
N ARG A 283 -0.01 4.08 -25.83
CA ARG A 283 -1.25 4.60 -26.37
C ARG A 283 -1.27 4.42 -27.88
#